data_0a5f25960d042d5d25b4992945aeb89c
#
_entry.id   0a5f25960d042d5d25b4992945aeb89c
#
_cell.length_a   1.000
_cell.length_b   1.000
_cell.length_c   1.000
_cell.angle_alpha   90.00
_cell.angle_beta   90.00
_cell.angle_gamma   90.00
#
_symmetry.space_group_name_H-M   'P 1'
#
loop_
_entity.id
_entity.type
_entity.pdbx_description
1 polymer ?
#
loop_
_entity_poly.entity_id
_entity_poly.type
_entity_poly.pdbx_seq_one_letter_code
_entity_poly.pdbx_strand_id
1 'polypeptide(L)'
;MIDVCNKFNKTSINQIEKEILKTYPNTYTFSKNLAEQIVANNCKDLPVAIVRPSIIGASLEDPCPGWIQNISGFTSILLLISRGCATAIRGRKDARVDLVPVDFVIDTIICTAWHVTLHPEHEVKVYNCTSNANPFRWGHLQQLVLKYSREMPMNDTLWYPGCPMIANKYIFNVLSVIPYVLPAFVIDTFLRLRGSKPM
;
A
#
# COMPACT_ATOMS: atom_id res chain seq x y z
N MET A 1 -1.54 -27.20 8.76
CA MET A 1 -1.33 -26.61 7.40
C MET A 1 0.13 -26.68 6.97
N ILE A 2 1.09 -26.27 7.79
CA ILE A 2 2.55 -26.33 7.45
C ILE A 2 2.99 -27.78 7.15
N ASP A 3 2.58 -28.77 7.95
CA ASP A 3 2.90 -30.18 7.73
C ASP A 3 2.30 -30.77 6.44
N VAL A 4 1.18 -30.21 6.01
CA VAL A 4 0.54 -30.58 4.73
C VAL A 4 1.35 -30.02 3.55
N CYS A 5 1.78 -28.77 3.62
CA CYS A 5 2.61 -28.15 2.57
C CYS A 5 3.95 -28.86 2.40
N ASN A 6 4.55 -29.36 3.46
CA ASN A 6 5.82 -30.10 3.41
C ASN A 6 5.72 -31.48 2.73
N LYS A 7 4.50 -32.02 2.57
CA LYS A 7 4.24 -33.32 1.93
C LYS A 7 3.89 -33.22 0.44
N PHE A 8 3.61 -32.00 -0.06
CA PHE A 8 3.21 -31.81 -1.45
C PHE A 8 4.38 -31.39 -2.34
N ASN A 9 4.37 -31.92 -3.57
CA ASN A 9 5.29 -31.47 -4.62
C ASN A 9 4.98 -30.01 -5.00
N LYS A 10 6.00 -29.26 -5.42
CA LYS A 10 5.92 -27.84 -5.80
C LYS A 10 4.81 -27.54 -6.81
N THR A 11 4.53 -28.47 -7.72
CA THR A 11 3.45 -28.38 -8.71
C THR A 11 2.07 -28.43 -8.07
N SER A 12 1.87 -29.31 -7.10
CA SER A 12 0.61 -29.43 -6.35
C SER A 12 0.37 -28.20 -5.45
N ILE A 13 1.43 -27.67 -4.84
CA ILE A 13 1.35 -26.42 -4.05
C ILE A 13 0.88 -25.26 -4.94
N ASN A 14 1.45 -25.11 -6.13
CA ASN A 14 1.06 -24.05 -7.07
C ASN A 14 -0.39 -24.17 -7.57
N GLN A 15 -0.91 -25.41 -7.68
CA GLN A 15 -2.31 -25.64 -8.04
C GLN A 15 -3.24 -25.27 -6.90
N ILE A 16 -2.92 -25.68 -5.67
CA ILE A 16 -3.69 -25.32 -4.46
C ILE A 16 -3.67 -23.80 -4.24
N GLU A 17 -2.53 -23.16 -4.42
CA GLU A 17 -2.40 -21.70 -4.34
C GLU A 17 -3.35 -21.00 -5.32
N LYS A 18 -3.37 -21.43 -6.58
CA LYS A 18 -4.27 -20.88 -7.61
C LYS A 18 -5.75 -21.07 -7.25
N GLU A 19 -6.12 -22.23 -6.69
CA GLU A 19 -7.48 -22.50 -6.25
C GLU A 19 -7.88 -21.62 -5.07
N ILE A 20 -7.03 -21.50 -4.04
CA ILE A 20 -7.26 -20.65 -2.87
C ILE A 20 -7.35 -19.17 -3.26
N LEU A 21 -6.47 -18.71 -4.16
CA LEU A 21 -6.40 -17.31 -4.57
C LEU A 21 -7.47 -16.92 -5.61
N LYS A 22 -8.29 -17.84 -6.12
CA LYS A 22 -9.38 -17.49 -7.07
C LYS A 22 -10.33 -16.41 -6.56
N THR A 23 -10.59 -16.40 -5.25
CA THR A 23 -11.49 -15.45 -4.59
C THR A 23 -10.79 -14.24 -4.00
N TYR A 24 -9.46 -14.22 -3.95
CA TYR A 24 -8.67 -13.16 -3.34
C TYR A 24 -7.78 -12.47 -4.38
N PRO A 25 -7.64 -11.15 -4.34
CA PRO A 25 -6.79 -10.42 -5.29
C PRO A 25 -5.30 -10.70 -5.13
N ASN A 26 -4.84 -11.12 -3.94
CA ASN A 26 -3.46 -11.45 -3.65
C ASN A 26 -3.32 -12.24 -2.34
N THR A 27 -2.12 -12.75 -2.07
CA THR A 27 -1.78 -13.52 -0.87
C THR A 27 -1.89 -12.72 0.42
N TYR A 28 -1.67 -11.39 0.36
CA TYR A 28 -1.79 -10.52 1.52
C TYR A 28 -3.24 -10.47 2.04
N THR A 29 -4.21 -10.20 1.18
CA THR A 29 -5.62 -10.16 1.56
C THR A 29 -6.13 -11.51 2.05
N PHE A 30 -5.66 -12.60 1.44
CA PHE A 30 -5.94 -13.96 1.91
C PHE A 30 -5.40 -14.21 3.32
N SER A 31 -4.12 -13.91 3.57
CA SER A 31 -3.49 -14.14 4.89
C SER A 31 -4.14 -13.32 5.99
N LYS A 32 -4.52 -12.06 5.71
CA LYS A 32 -5.23 -11.21 6.66
C LYS A 32 -6.63 -11.73 6.98
N ASN A 33 -7.37 -12.18 5.96
CA ASN A 33 -8.68 -12.80 6.18
C ASN A 33 -8.56 -14.09 7.01
N LEU A 34 -7.57 -14.93 6.72
CA LEU A 34 -7.32 -16.15 7.49
C LEU A 34 -7.00 -15.83 8.96
N ALA A 35 -6.17 -14.83 9.22
CA ALA A 35 -5.84 -14.38 10.57
C ALA A 35 -7.08 -13.92 11.33
N GLU A 36 -7.95 -13.14 10.70
CA GLU A 36 -9.22 -12.71 11.32
C GLU A 36 -10.14 -13.89 11.65
N GLN A 37 -10.24 -14.88 10.75
CA GLN A 37 -11.04 -16.09 11.01
C GLN A 37 -10.48 -16.90 12.18
N ILE A 38 -9.14 -17.01 12.29
CA ILE A 38 -8.49 -17.69 13.41
C ILE A 38 -8.84 -16.98 14.73
N VAL A 39 -8.73 -15.67 14.78
CA VAL A 39 -9.09 -14.87 15.95
C VAL A 39 -10.57 -15.05 16.30
N ALA A 40 -11.47 -14.86 15.32
CA ALA A 40 -12.91 -14.99 15.55
C ALA A 40 -13.34 -16.38 16.07
N ASN A 41 -12.65 -17.44 15.64
CA ASN A 41 -13.02 -18.79 16.02
C ASN A 41 -12.41 -19.26 17.36
N ASN A 42 -11.19 -18.79 17.70
CA ASN A 42 -10.43 -19.32 18.82
C ASN A 42 -10.32 -18.38 20.02
N CYS A 43 -10.75 -17.13 19.91
CA CYS A 43 -10.58 -16.13 20.97
C CYS A 43 -11.90 -15.65 21.58
N LYS A 44 -12.98 -16.43 21.51
CA LYS A 44 -14.33 -16.05 21.99
C LYS A 44 -14.40 -15.82 23.50
N ASP A 45 -13.51 -16.47 24.26
CA ASP A 45 -13.47 -16.34 25.72
C ASP A 45 -12.49 -15.26 26.20
N LEU A 46 -11.91 -14.50 25.27
CA LEU A 46 -10.97 -13.43 25.57
C LEU A 46 -11.58 -12.06 25.19
N PRO A 47 -11.23 -10.98 25.87
CA PRO A 47 -11.63 -9.62 25.49
C PRO A 47 -10.84 -9.17 24.25
N VAL A 48 -11.30 -9.58 23.06
CA VAL A 48 -10.62 -9.37 21.79
C VAL A 48 -11.48 -8.58 20.81
N ALA A 49 -10.84 -7.69 20.07
CA ALA A 49 -11.44 -7.00 18.93
C ALA A 49 -10.48 -6.98 17.74
N ILE A 50 -11.03 -6.77 16.55
CA ILE A 50 -10.27 -6.59 15.31
C ILE A 50 -10.39 -5.13 14.90
N VAL A 51 -9.24 -4.45 14.77
CA VAL A 51 -9.20 -3.09 14.20
C VAL A 51 -8.71 -3.17 12.76
N ARG A 52 -9.49 -2.62 11.83
CA ARG A 52 -9.18 -2.58 10.41
C ARG A 52 -8.93 -1.13 9.98
N PRO A 53 -7.68 -0.67 10.01
CA PRO A 53 -7.35 0.63 9.44
C PRO A 53 -7.39 0.57 7.91
N SER A 54 -7.73 1.70 7.28
CA SER A 54 -7.59 1.91 5.86
C SER A 54 -6.11 2.17 5.48
N ILE A 55 -5.81 3.01 4.51
CA ILE A 55 -4.43 3.37 4.16
C ILE A 55 -3.85 4.20 5.31
N ILE A 56 -2.78 3.70 5.94
CA ILE A 56 -2.11 4.42 7.04
C ILE A 56 -1.09 5.38 6.43
N GLY A 57 -1.21 6.66 6.81
CA GLY A 57 -0.29 7.73 6.43
C GLY A 57 0.64 8.15 7.57
N ALA A 58 1.34 9.27 7.35
CA ALA A 58 2.16 9.92 8.37
C ALA A 58 1.29 10.39 9.54
N SER A 59 1.91 10.65 10.69
CA SER A 59 1.22 11.21 11.86
C SER A 59 0.70 12.62 11.57
N LEU A 60 -0.41 12.96 12.21
CA LEU A 60 -0.95 14.31 12.17
C LEU A 60 -0.27 15.20 13.22
N GLU A 61 -0.12 14.72 14.45
CA GLU A 61 0.41 15.44 15.59
C GLU A 61 1.53 14.68 16.30
N ASP A 62 1.32 13.42 16.68
CA ASP A 62 2.21 12.65 17.54
C ASP A 62 3.08 11.63 16.75
N PRO A 63 4.40 11.56 17.01
CA PRO A 63 5.24 12.37 17.92
C PRO A 63 5.58 13.75 17.37
N CYS A 64 5.38 13.98 16.09
CA CYS A 64 5.44 15.28 15.43
C CYS A 64 4.72 15.20 14.07
N PRO A 65 4.18 16.30 13.56
CA PRO A 65 3.49 16.34 12.29
C PRO A 65 4.35 15.80 11.13
N GLY A 66 3.79 14.85 10.37
CA GLY A 66 4.46 14.25 9.23
C GLY A 66 5.45 13.13 9.56
N TRP A 67 5.58 12.74 10.84
CA TRP A 67 6.48 11.65 11.23
C TRP A 67 6.10 10.32 10.56
N ILE A 68 7.13 9.62 10.10
CA ILE A 68 7.03 8.31 9.47
C ILE A 68 8.26 7.48 9.80
N GLN A 69 8.07 6.29 10.36
CA GLN A 69 9.19 5.42 10.73
C GLN A 69 9.68 4.55 9.58
N ASN A 70 8.77 4.12 8.72
CA ASN A 70 9.09 3.16 7.67
C ASN A 70 8.58 3.63 6.31
N ILE A 71 9.49 3.59 5.33
CA ILE A 71 9.16 3.90 3.93
C ILE A 71 8.66 2.62 3.26
N SER A 72 7.37 2.33 3.42
CA SER A 72 6.72 1.17 2.81
C SER A 72 5.32 1.51 2.29
N GLY A 73 4.76 0.67 1.45
CA GLY A 73 3.40 0.80 0.95
C GLY A 73 3.12 2.17 0.31
N PHE A 74 2.16 2.88 0.85
CA PHE A 74 1.72 4.19 0.34
C PHE A 74 2.83 5.24 0.34
N THR A 75 3.63 5.31 1.40
CA THR A 75 4.75 6.27 1.52
C THR A 75 5.82 6.05 0.46
N SER A 76 6.10 4.79 0.09
CA SER A 76 7.04 4.49 -1.00
C SER A 76 6.58 5.10 -2.32
N ILE A 77 5.28 5.07 -2.61
CA ILE A 77 4.72 5.66 -3.84
C ILE A 77 4.90 7.18 -3.83
N LEU A 78 4.64 7.84 -2.70
CA LEU A 78 4.85 9.29 -2.56
C LEU A 78 6.33 9.65 -2.77
N LEU A 79 7.25 8.86 -2.19
CA LEU A 79 8.68 9.04 -2.35
C LEU A 79 9.11 8.91 -3.82
N LEU A 80 8.61 7.89 -4.53
CA LEU A 80 8.91 7.70 -5.96
C LEU A 80 8.41 8.86 -6.82
N ILE A 81 7.24 9.43 -6.50
CA ILE A 81 6.72 10.63 -7.17
C ILE A 81 7.63 11.82 -6.89
N SER A 82 7.99 12.03 -5.61
CA SER A 82 8.80 13.18 -5.18
C SER A 82 10.21 13.15 -5.75
N ARG A 83 10.78 11.96 -5.95
CA ARG A 83 12.07 11.77 -6.63
C ARG A 83 12.00 11.86 -8.15
N GLY A 84 10.80 11.99 -8.74
CA GLY A 84 10.60 11.96 -10.17
C GLY A 84 10.77 10.58 -10.82
N CYS A 85 10.83 9.51 -10.01
CA CYS A 85 10.93 8.13 -10.51
C CYS A 85 9.60 7.63 -11.07
N ALA A 86 8.47 8.07 -10.51
CA ALA A 86 7.15 7.69 -11.01
C ALA A 86 6.70 8.70 -12.08
N THR A 87 6.60 8.25 -13.32
CA THR A 87 6.23 9.09 -14.47
C THR A 87 4.73 9.20 -14.72
N ALA A 88 3.94 8.23 -14.20
CA ALA A 88 2.48 8.23 -14.26
C ALA A 88 1.91 7.28 -13.22
N ILE A 89 0.67 7.55 -12.78
CA ILE A 89 -0.12 6.64 -11.94
C ILE A 89 -1.44 6.35 -12.64
N ARG A 90 -1.83 5.07 -12.63
CA ARG A 90 -3.14 4.68 -13.12
C ARG A 90 -4.19 4.90 -12.04
N GLY A 91 -5.15 5.79 -12.30
CA GLY A 91 -6.21 6.09 -11.34
C GLY A 91 -7.14 7.19 -11.81
N ARG A 92 -8.13 7.49 -10.97
CA ARG A 92 -9.12 8.55 -11.19
C ARG A 92 -8.91 9.65 -10.15
N LYS A 93 -8.77 10.90 -10.59
CA LYS A 93 -8.57 12.06 -9.73
C LYS A 93 -9.74 12.35 -8.78
N ASP A 94 -10.95 12.02 -9.23
CA ASP A 94 -12.20 12.20 -8.50
C ASP A 94 -12.46 11.10 -7.46
N ALA A 95 -11.76 9.98 -7.53
CA ALA A 95 -11.90 8.90 -6.57
C ALA A 95 -11.43 9.35 -5.17
N ARG A 96 -12.13 8.83 -4.16
CA ARG A 96 -11.78 9.07 -2.74
C ARG A 96 -10.53 8.28 -2.39
N VAL A 97 -9.69 8.88 -1.57
CA VAL A 97 -8.59 8.20 -0.89
C VAL A 97 -8.99 8.07 0.59
N ASP A 98 -8.95 6.85 1.07
CA ASP A 98 -9.21 6.57 2.48
C ASP A 98 -7.85 6.47 3.19
N LEU A 99 -7.36 7.63 3.65
CA LEU A 99 -6.06 7.80 4.27
C LEU A 99 -6.25 8.25 5.71
N VAL A 100 -5.70 7.51 6.67
CA VAL A 100 -5.80 7.80 8.10
C VAL A 100 -4.41 8.04 8.67
N PRO A 101 -4.19 9.10 9.46
CA PRO A 101 -2.94 9.31 10.17
C PRO A 101 -2.63 8.16 11.14
N VAL A 102 -1.35 7.81 11.30
CA VAL A 102 -0.94 6.67 12.13
C VAL A 102 -1.28 6.85 13.61
N ASP A 103 -1.18 8.07 14.13
CA ASP A 103 -1.57 8.43 15.51
C ASP A 103 -3.05 8.11 15.78
N PHE A 104 -3.97 8.46 14.87
CA PHE A 104 -5.38 8.09 14.97
C PHE A 104 -5.60 6.57 14.95
N VAL A 105 -4.80 5.83 14.19
CA VAL A 105 -4.87 4.36 14.19
C VAL A 105 -4.45 3.81 15.55
N ILE A 106 -3.36 4.34 16.12
CA ILE A 106 -2.86 3.93 17.44
C ILE A 106 -3.89 4.25 18.52
N ASP A 107 -4.45 5.46 18.52
CA ASP A 107 -5.51 5.85 19.47
C ASP A 107 -6.74 4.94 19.36
N THR A 108 -7.14 4.62 18.13
CA THR A 108 -8.24 3.66 17.90
C THR A 108 -7.94 2.30 18.50
N ILE A 109 -6.70 1.79 18.36
CA ILE A 109 -6.29 0.50 18.93
C ILE A 109 -6.32 0.55 20.47
N ILE A 110 -5.76 1.61 21.07
CA ILE A 110 -5.72 1.79 22.54
C ILE A 110 -7.13 1.91 23.10
N CYS A 111 -7.97 2.77 22.52
CA CYS A 111 -9.36 2.94 22.93
C CYS A 111 -10.18 1.66 22.77
N THR A 112 -9.94 0.91 21.69
CA THR A 112 -10.60 -0.39 21.47
C THR A 112 -10.20 -1.40 22.52
N ALA A 113 -8.91 -1.51 22.84
CA ALA A 113 -8.41 -2.43 23.88
C ALA A 113 -9.01 -2.09 25.26
N TRP A 114 -9.05 -0.80 25.59
CA TRP A 114 -9.69 -0.34 26.83
C TRP A 114 -11.19 -0.66 26.84
N HIS A 115 -11.90 -0.37 25.74
CA HIS A 115 -13.35 -0.60 25.63
C HIS A 115 -13.74 -2.07 25.78
N VAL A 116 -13.06 -2.99 25.07
CA VAL A 116 -13.40 -4.43 25.13
C VAL A 116 -13.06 -5.06 26.49
N THR A 117 -12.09 -4.46 27.22
CA THR A 117 -11.77 -4.93 28.58
C THR A 117 -12.86 -4.55 29.58
N LEU A 118 -13.45 -3.35 29.45
CA LEU A 118 -14.53 -2.89 30.32
C LEU A 118 -15.90 -3.49 29.96
N HIS A 119 -16.09 -3.83 28.68
CA HIS A 119 -17.34 -4.35 28.15
C HIS A 119 -17.09 -5.68 27.44
N PRO A 120 -16.78 -6.75 28.19
CA PRO A 120 -16.51 -8.05 27.59
C PRO A 120 -17.79 -8.59 26.93
N GLU A 121 -17.68 -8.97 25.68
CA GLU A 121 -18.76 -9.60 24.90
C GLU A 121 -18.27 -10.95 24.37
N HIS A 122 -19.22 -11.86 24.11
CA HIS A 122 -18.92 -13.19 23.57
C HIS A 122 -18.58 -13.18 22.08
N GLU A 123 -18.82 -12.07 21.40
CA GLU A 123 -18.52 -11.92 19.99
C GLU A 123 -17.34 -10.98 19.75
N VAL A 124 -16.46 -11.37 18.82
CA VAL A 124 -15.32 -10.53 18.42
C VAL A 124 -15.82 -9.35 17.58
N LYS A 125 -15.75 -8.15 18.15
CA LYS A 125 -16.12 -6.91 17.44
C LYS A 125 -15.07 -6.49 16.42
N VAL A 126 -15.52 -5.90 15.32
CA VAL A 126 -14.67 -5.34 14.28
C VAL A 126 -14.86 -3.83 14.22
N TYR A 127 -13.77 -3.08 14.38
CA TYR A 127 -13.74 -1.62 14.29
C TYR A 127 -13.00 -1.18 13.02
N ASN A 128 -13.70 -0.46 12.14
CA ASN A 128 -13.09 0.10 10.94
C ASN A 128 -12.58 1.52 11.23
N CYS A 129 -11.26 1.73 11.12
CA CYS A 129 -10.64 3.04 11.26
C CYS A 129 -10.46 3.64 9.87
N THR A 130 -11.36 4.56 9.47
CA THR A 130 -11.45 5.11 8.10
C THR A 130 -11.58 6.63 8.13
N SER A 131 -11.21 7.28 7.03
CA SER A 131 -11.31 8.75 6.87
C SER A 131 -12.62 9.21 6.22
N ASN A 132 -13.67 8.37 6.21
CA ASN A 132 -14.93 8.66 5.51
C ASN A 132 -15.67 9.93 6.00
N ALA A 133 -15.46 10.35 7.24
CA ALA A 133 -16.02 11.60 7.78
C ALA A 133 -15.48 12.85 7.07
N ASN A 134 -14.20 12.79 6.62
CA ASN A 134 -13.52 13.86 5.90
C ASN A 134 -12.95 13.33 4.58
N PRO A 135 -13.78 13.17 3.55
CA PRO A 135 -13.37 12.52 2.32
C PRO A 135 -12.33 13.35 1.56
N PHE A 136 -11.18 12.75 1.32
CA PHE A 136 -10.09 13.31 0.54
C PHE A 136 -10.05 12.67 -0.85
N ARG A 137 -9.57 13.39 -1.88
CA ARG A 137 -9.56 12.90 -3.26
C ARG A 137 -8.13 12.71 -3.76
N TRP A 138 -7.92 11.70 -4.57
CA TRP A 138 -6.61 11.41 -5.18
C TRP A 138 -6.03 12.60 -5.96
N GLY A 139 -6.87 13.35 -6.67
CA GLY A 139 -6.44 14.52 -7.41
C GLY A 139 -5.89 15.64 -6.51
N HIS A 140 -6.49 15.86 -5.35
CA HIS A 140 -6.01 16.83 -4.37
C HIS A 140 -4.70 16.37 -3.72
N LEU A 141 -4.62 15.09 -3.33
CA LEU A 141 -3.37 14.51 -2.82
C LEU A 141 -2.23 14.66 -3.82
N GLN A 142 -2.49 14.32 -5.09
CA GLN A 142 -1.51 14.48 -6.16
C GLN A 142 -0.99 15.93 -6.27
N GLN A 143 -1.90 16.92 -6.22
CA GLN A 143 -1.52 18.34 -6.28
C GLN A 143 -0.62 18.73 -5.10
N LEU A 144 -0.97 18.31 -3.87
CA LEU A 144 -0.15 18.59 -2.68
C LEU A 144 1.23 17.93 -2.78
N VAL A 145 1.29 16.65 -3.17
CA VAL A 145 2.57 15.95 -3.32
C VAL A 145 3.46 16.64 -4.34
N LEU A 146 2.94 16.99 -5.50
CA LEU A 146 3.72 17.69 -6.54
C LEU A 146 4.14 19.09 -6.11
N LYS A 147 3.26 19.83 -5.42
CA LYS A 147 3.59 21.14 -4.89
C LYS A 147 4.78 21.06 -3.94
N TYR A 148 4.66 20.28 -2.86
CA TYR A 148 5.70 20.20 -1.84
C TYR A 148 6.98 19.52 -2.33
N SER A 149 6.90 18.55 -3.23
CA SER A 149 8.11 17.96 -3.84
C SER A 149 8.91 18.96 -4.68
N ARG A 150 8.26 20.01 -5.21
CA ARG A 150 8.93 21.07 -5.98
C ARG A 150 9.44 22.19 -5.09
N GLU A 151 8.70 22.55 -4.05
CA GLU A 151 9.10 23.57 -3.07
C GLU A 151 10.25 23.10 -2.17
N MET A 152 10.27 21.80 -1.83
CA MET A 152 11.27 21.16 -0.97
C MET A 152 11.84 19.91 -1.67
N PRO A 153 12.69 20.09 -2.69
CA PRO A 153 13.22 18.97 -3.45
C PRO A 153 14.13 18.09 -2.58
N MET A 154 14.07 16.78 -2.79
CA MET A 154 14.95 15.82 -2.16
C MET A 154 16.35 15.86 -2.77
N ASN A 155 17.40 15.58 -1.97
CA ASN A 155 18.77 15.53 -2.47
C ASN A 155 18.98 14.51 -3.59
N ASP A 156 18.22 13.39 -3.56
CA ASP A 156 18.33 12.29 -4.53
C ASP A 156 17.23 12.37 -5.63
N THR A 157 16.79 13.55 -6.00
CA THR A 157 15.82 13.73 -7.07
C THR A 157 16.47 13.39 -8.42
N LEU A 158 15.91 12.40 -9.13
CA LEU A 158 16.41 11.96 -10.43
C LEU A 158 15.83 12.76 -11.58
N TRP A 159 14.57 13.17 -11.47
CA TRP A 159 13.85 13.93 -12.50
C TRP A 159 12.90 14.93 -11.86
N TYR A 160 12.48 15.93 -12.64
CA TYR A 160 11.50 16.91 -12.16
C TYR A 160 10.19 16.24 -11.75
N PRO A 161 9.70 16.42 -10.50
CA PRO A 161 8.51 15.74 -10.01
C PRO A 161 7.27 16.06 -10.87
N GLY A 162 6.78 15.04 -11.54
CA GLY A 162 5.61 15.13 -12.42
C GLY A 162 5.02 13.75 -12.62
N CYS A 163 3.84 13.50 -12.06
CA CYS A 163 3.20 12.21 -12.11
C CYS A 163 1.70 12.36 -12.42
N PRO A 164 1.31 12.46 -13.71
CA PRO A 164 -0.08 12.56 -14.10
C PRO A 164 -0.86 11.31 -13.70
N MET A 165 -2.08 11.50 -13.20
CA MET A 165 -3.01 10.43 -12.94
C MET A 165 -3.87 10.17 -14.17
N ILE A 166 -3.83 8.95 -14.70
CA ILE A 166 -4.41 8.56 -15.97
C ILE A 166 -5.41 7.44 -15.77
N ALA A 167 -6.68 7.68 -16.11
CA ALA A 167 -7.73 6.69 -16.00
C ALA A 167 -7.69 5.65 -17.14
N ASN A 168 -7.32 6.07 -18.35
CA ASN A 168 -7.27 5.20 -19.51
C ASN A 168 -6.05 4.28 -19.48
N LYS A 169 -6.31 2.95 -19.54
CA LYS A 169 -5.27 1.92 -19.48
C LYS A 169 -4.25 2.03 -20.62
N TYR A 170 -4.70 2.32 -21.83
CA TYR A 170 -3.84 2.33 -23.01
C TYR A 170 -2.91 3.54 -22.97
N ILE A 171 -3.44 4.72 -22.65
CA ILE A 171 -2.65 5.95 -22.50
C ILE A 171 -1.64 5.79 -21.35
N PHE A 172 -2.08 5.21 -20.21
CA PHE A 172 -1.18 4.91 -19.09
C PHE A 172 -0.03 4.00 -19.51
N ASN A 173 -0.30 2.91 -20.23
CA ASN A 173 0.75 1.98 -20.67
C ASN A 173 1.77 2.67 -21.59
N VAL A 174 1.32 3.50 -22.53
CA VAL A 174 2.21 4.24 -23.41
C VAL A 174 3.09 5.22 -22.62
N LEU A 175 2.49 6.03 -21.76
CA LEU A 175 3.21 7.05 -20.99
C LEU A 175 4.07 6.50 -19.86
N SER A 176 3.77 5.31 -19.35
CA SER A 176 4.59 4.67 -18.32
C SER A 176 5.74 3.84 -18.92
N VAL A 177 5.55 3.23 -20.09
CA VAL A 177 6.55 2.34 -20.70
C VAL A 177 7.63 3.11 -21.42
N ILE A 178 7.27 4.13 -22.22
CA ILE A 178 8.22 4.89 -23.04
C ILE A 178 9.38 5.49 -22.22
N PRO A 179 9.15 6.20 -21.09
CA PRO A 179 10.23 6.80 -20.33
C PRO A 179 11.21 5.80 -19.69
N TYR A 180 10.80 4.55 -19.52
CA TYR A 180 11.66 3.52 -18.92
C TYR A 180 12.29 2.61 -19.97
N VAL A 181 11.50 2.15 -20.94
CA VAL A 181 11.97 1.19 -21.95
C VAL A 181 12.89 1.85 -22.98
N LEU A 182 12.59 3.05 -23.40
CA LEU A 182 13.41 3.72 -24.42
C LEU A 182 14.83 4.03 -23.92
N PRO A 183 15.05 4.66 -22.75
CA PRO A 183 16.39 4.85 -22.21
C PRO A 183 17.11 3.53 -21.93
N ALA A 184 16.43 2.53 -21.36
CA ALA A 184 17.01 1.21 -21.12
C ALA A 184 17.47 0.56 -22.41
N PHE A 185 16.66 0.59 -23.44
CA PHE A 185 17.00 0.05 -24.77
C PHE A 185 18.22 0.76 -25.39
N VAL A 186 18.28 2.09 -25.29
CA VAL A 186 19.43 2.88 -25.79
C VAL A 186 20.69 2.52 -25.01
N ILE A 187 20.62 2.46 -23.67
CA ILE A 187 21.76 2.09 -22.83
C ILE A 187 22.21 0.66 -23.12
N ASP A 188 21.30 -0.30 -23.19
CA ASP A 188 21.63 -1.69 -23.50
C ASP A 188 22.28 -1.85 -24.90
N THR A 189 21.77 -1.10 -25.87
CA THR A 189 22.35 -1.10 -27.23
C THR A 189 23.79 -0.57 -27.19
N PHE A 190 24.02 0.54 -26.45
CA PHE A 190 25.35 1.10 -26.30
C PHE A 190 26.30 0.17 -25.54
N LEU A 191 25.84 -0.49 -24.48
CA LEU A 191 26.63 -1.49 -23.74
C LEU A 191 27.01 -2.67 -24.60
N ARG A 192 26.08 -3.19 -25.43
CA ARG A 192 26.34 -4.28 -26.39
C ARG A 192 27.41 -3.90 -27.42
N LEU A 193 27.32 -2.67 -27.95
CA LEU A 193 28.33 -2.15 -28.90
C LEU A 193 29.74 -2.05 -28.28
N ARG A 194 29.82 -1.85 -26.96
CA ARG A 194 31.09 -1.84 -26.20
C ARG A 194 31.52 -3.22 -25.71
N GLY A 195 30.81 -4.28 -26.05
CA GLY A 195 31.12 -5.65 -25.59
C GLY A 195 30.78 -5.92 -24.12
N SER A 196 30.02 -5.01 -23.46
CA SER A 196 29.58 -5.17 -22.08
C SER A 196 28.23 -5.89 -22.01
N LYS A 197 27.96 -6.58 -20.87
CA LYS A 197 26.65 -7.23 -20.68
C LYS A 197 25.56 -6.14 -20.50
N PRO A 198 24.37 -6.31 -21.11
CA PRO A 198 23.23 -5.44 -20.88
C PRO A 198 22.78 -5.55 -19.41
N MET A 199 22.09 -4.51 -18.91
CA MET A 199 21.51 -4.50 -17.57
C MET A 199 20.31 -5.41 -17.44
#